data_050f48cebc82ca0a104cb287f1c7cb40
#
_entry.id   050f48cebc82ca0a104cb287f1c7cb40
#
_cell.length_a   1.000
_cell.length_b   1.000
_cell.length_c   1.000
_cell.angle_alpha   90.00
_cell.angle_beta   90.00
_cell.angle_gamma   90.00
#
_symmetry.space_group_name_H-M   'P 1'
#
loop_
_entity.id
_entity.type
_entity.pdbx_description
1 polymer ?
#
loop_
_entity_poly.entity_id
_entity_poly.type
_entity_poly.pdbx_seq_one_letter_code
_entity_poly.pdbx_strand_id
1 'polypeptide(L)'
;GIEFMAQKTIGKTTGWLSYTLAKSDRKFAKGGINNGERFPYKYDRRHNINLTINHKFSDRIDIAASWVFYTGGTSTIPEEQTAVIRPGTASYFGYYLNGGYNSSGYFDIYYDNYVGEAPYVEHRNNYRLPSSHRLNIGINFNKKTKHGIRTWNISLYNAYNAMNPAWVYRSENKDGKAVIKKFTLLPLIPSVTYTYKF
;
A
#
# COMPACT_ATOMS: atom_id res chain seq x y z
N GLY A 1 1.18 1.09 -22.77
CA GLY A 1 2.42 1.38 -22.06
C GLY A 1 3.65 1.27 -22.91
N ILE A 2 4.74 1.81 -22.43
CA ILE A 2 6.07 1.71 -23.03
C ILE A 2 7.03 1.23 -21.95
N GLU A 3 7.87 0.26 -22.31
CA GLU A 3 8.86 -0.29 -21.41
C GLU A 3 10.25 -0.14 -22.02
N PHE A 4 11.19 0.24 -21.19
CA PHE A 4 12.59 0.37 -21.54
C PHE A 4 13.43 -0.43 -20.55
N MET A 5 14.43 -1.16 -21.06
CA MET A 5 15.40 -1.87 -20.23
C MET A 5 16.81 -1.71 -20.80
N ALA A 6 17.75 -1.36 -19.94
CA ALA A 6 19.17 -1.36 -20.22
C ALA A 6 19.88 -2.27 -19.22
N GLN A 7 20.76 -3.15 -19.70
CA GLN A 7 21.50 -4.08 -18.88
C GLN A 7 22.99 -4.08 -19.24
N LYS A 8 23.83 -4.09 -18.23
CA LYS A 8 25.27 -4.30 -18.36
C LYS A 8 25.67 -5.53 -17.56
N THR A 9 26.24 -6.52 -18.24
CA THR A 9 26.59 -7.83 -17.67
C THR A 9 28.08 -8.07 -17.51
N ILE A 10 28.94 -7.19 -18.09
CA ILE A 10 30.38 -7.39 -18.17
C ILE A 10 31.12 -6.29 -17.42
N GLY A 11 32.24 -6.65 -16.80
CA GLY A 11 33.14 -5.76 -16.07
C GLY A 11 32.92 -5.75 -14.56
N LYS A 12 33.63 -4.89 -13.85
CA LYS A 12 33.54 -4.78 -12.38
C LYS A 12 32.22 -4.21 -11.91
N THR A 13 31.57 -3.38 -12.73
CA THR A 13 30.24 -2.83 -12.48
C THR A 13 29.27 -3.47 -13.44
N THR A 14 28.27 -4.16 -12.90
CA THR A 14 27.16 -4.78 -13.64
C THR A 14 25.84 -4.30 -13.07
N GLY A 15 24.76 -4.46 -13.81
CA GLY A 15 23.45 -4.06 -13.32
C GLY A 15 22.47 -3.85 -14.44
N TRP A 16 21.30 -3.36 -14.07
CA TRP A 16 20.22 -3.08 -15.01
C TRP A 16 19.36 -1.91 -14.53
N LEU A 17 18.80 -1.22 -15.49
CA LEU A 17 17.79 -0.18 -15.32
C LEU A 17 16.55 -0.59 -16.11
N SER A 18 15.39 -0.60 -15.49
CA SER A 18 14.12 -0.70 -16.21
C SER A 18 13.26 0.52 -15.90
N TYR A 19 12.54 0.96 -16.91
CA TYR A 19 11.55 2.02 -16.82
C TYR A 19 10.30 1.61 -17.56
N THR A 20 9.15 1.74 -16.87
CA THR A 20 7.84 1.51 -17.46
C THR A 20 7.00 2.77 -17.33
N LEU A 21 6.47 3.24 -18.45
CA LEU A 21 5.41 4.23 -18.52
C LEU A 21 4.13 3.51 -18.91
N ALA A 22 3.13 3.48 -18.03
CA ALA A 22 1.87 2.79 -18.27
C ALA A 22 0.65 3.58 -17.84
N LYS A 23 -0.48 3.29 -18.43
CA LYS A 23 -1.79 3.81 -18.04
C LYS A 23 -2.81 2.67 -18.05
N SER A 24 -3.54 2.52 -16.96
CA SER A 24 -4.60 1.53 -16.83
C SER A 24 -5.87 2.18 -16.29
N ASP A 25 -6.91 2.21 -17.11
CA ASP A 25 -8.21 2.77 -16.76
C ASP A 25 -9.31 1.70 -16.86
N ARG A 26 -10.43 1.95 -16.20
CA ARG A 26 -11.65 1.17 -16.32
C ARG A 26 -12.84 2.06 -16.68
N LYS A 27 -13.79 1.47 -17.40
CA LYS A 27 -15.07 2.08 -17.73
C LYS A 27 -16.15 1.02 -17.64
N PHE A 28 -17.27 1.34 -16.99
CA PHE A 28 -18.43 0.48 -16.90
C PHE A 28 -19.60 1.07 -17.71
N ALA A 29 -20.71 0.37 -17.79
CA ALA A 29 -21.92 0.88 -18.42
C ALA A 29 -22.48 2.08 -17.63
N LYS A 30 -23.26 2.94 -18.31
CA LYS A 30 -24.00 4.04 -17.68
C LYS A 30 -24.93 3.48 -16.59
N GLY A 31 -24.98 4.14 -15.44
CA GLY A 31 -25.71 3.65 -14.26
C GLY A 31 -24.94 2.61 -13.41
N GLY A 32 -23.75 2.15 -13.87
CA GLY A 32 -22.86 1.30 -13.10
C GLY A 32 -21.83 2.10 -12.30
N ILE A 33 -20.69 1.45 -11.97
CA ILE A 33 -19.60 2.08 -11.20
C ILE A 33 -19.17 3.39 -11.86
N ASN A 34 -19.05 4.47 -11.05
CA ASN A 34 -18.73 5.82 -11.46
C ASN A 34 -19.67 6.32 -12.59
N ASN A 35 -20.93 5.89 -12.58
CA ASN A 35 -21.95 6.27 -13.56
C ASN A 35 -21.50 6.14 -15.03
N GLY A 36 -20.64 5.18 -15.32
CA GLY A 36 -20.07 4.94 -16.65
C GLY A 36 -18.92 5.89 -17.02
N GLU A 37 -18.44 6.73 -16.14
CA GLU A 37 -17.25 7.53 -16.36
C GLU A 37 -15.98 6.68 -16.30
N ARG A 38 -14.96 7.11 -17.04
CA ARG A 38 -13.67 6.46 -17.04
C ARG A 38 -12.88 6.86 -15.79
N PHE A 39 -12.32 5.89 -15.07
CA PHE A 39 -11.54 6.12 -13.87
C PHE A 39 -10.28 5.24 -13.84
N PRO A 40 -9.20 5.65 -13.14
CA PRO A 40 -7.97 4.86 -13.07
C PRO A 40 -8.21 3.54 -12.34
N TYR A 41 -7.55 2.50 -12.80
CA TYR A 41 -7.54 1.21 -12.12
C TYR A 41 -6.74 1.30 -10.80
N LYS A 42 -7.11 0.52 -9.82
CA LYS A 42 -6.46 0.49 -8.49
C LYS A 42 -4.93 0.39 -8.56
N TYR A 43 -4.41 -0.39 -9.51
CA TYR A 43 -2.99 -0.61 -9.72
C TYR A 43 -2.39 0.24 -10.85
N ASP A 44 -3.09 1.29 -11.30
CA ASP A 44 -2.54 2.23 -12.27
C ASP A 44 -1.34 2.96 -11.66
N ARG A 45 -0.15 2.57 -12.10
CA ARG A 45 1.13 3.21 -11.76
C ARG A 45 1.70 3.81 -13.01
N ARG A 46 1.68 5.13 -13.11
CA ARG A 46 2.11 5.85 -14.31
C ARG A 46 3.58 5.62 -14.63
N HIS A 47 4.43 5.69 -13.63
CA HIS A 47 5.87 5.50 -13.75
C HIS A 47 6.32 4.40 -12.80
N ASN A 48 7.18 3.52 -13.29
CA ASN A 48 7.86 2.52 -12.50
C ASN A 48 9.33 2.45 -12.96
N ILE A 49 10.25 2.66 -12.04
CA ILE A 49 11.69 2.64 -12.30
C ILE A 49 12.33 1.65 -11.33
N ASN A 50 13.16 0.76 -11.86
CA ASN A 50 13.97 -0.13 -11.07
C ASN A 50 15.42 -0.03 -11.55
N LEU A 51 16.32 0.23 -10.63
CA LEU A 51 17.77 0.28 -10.86
C LEU A 51 18.44 -0.70 -9.91
N THR A 52 19.24 -1.61 -10.48
CA THR A 52 20.09 -2.50 -9.69
C THR A 52 21.52 -2.36 -10.18
N ILE A 53 22.44 -2.16 -9.26
CA ILE A 53 23.87 -2.03 -9.54
C ILE A 53 24.62 -2.95 -8.61
N ASN A 54 25.57 -3.70 -9.18
CA ASN A 54 26.56 -4.47 -8.44
C ASN A 54 27.93 -3.98 -8.84
N HIS A 55 28.80 -3.68 -7.87
CA HIS A 55 30.17 -3.28 -8.13
C HIS A 55 31.14 -4.15 -7.33
N LYS A 56 32.06 -4.76 -8.05
CA LYS A 56 33.11 -5.60 -7.49
C LYS A 56 34.39 -4.78 -7.32
N PHE A 57 34.70 -4.35 -6.10
CA PHE A 57 35.93 -3.65 -5.79
C PHE A 57 37.15 -4.57 -5.90
N SER A 58 36.97 -5.80 -5.36
CA SER A 58 38.01 -6.84 -5.37
C SER A 58 37.34 -8.23 -5.28
N ASP A 59 38.14 -9.30 -5.28
CA ASP A 59 37.60 -10.65 -4.99
C ASP A 59 37.08 -10.82 -3.55
N ARG A 60 37.42 -9.88 -2.67
CA ARG A 60 37.04 -9.91 -1.26
C ARG A 60 35.83 -9.02 -0.95
N ILE A 61 35.61 -7.97 -1.72
CA ILE A 61 34.60 -6.95 -1.40
C ILE A 61 33.83 -6.61 -2.66
N ASP A 62 32.51 -6.74 -2.57
CA ASP A 62 31.56 -6.24 -3.54
C ASP A 62 30.39 -5.55 -2.85
N ILE A 63 29.79 -4.59 -3.54
CA ILE A 63 28.62 -3.84 -3.11
C ILE A 63 27.47 -4.05 -4.10
N ALA A 64 26.27 -4.19 -3.56
CA ALA A 64 25.03 -4.21 -4.33
C ALA A 64 24.11 -3.10 -3.87
N ALA A 65 23.50 -2.42 -4.80
CA ALA A 65 22.47 -1.42 -4.52
C ALA A 65 21.27 -1.66 -5.43
N SER A 66 20.07 -1.54 -4.88
CA SER A 66 18.84 -1.54 -5.67
C SER A 66 17.98 -0.35 -5.29
N TRP A 67 17.53 0.41 -6.28
CA TRP A 67 16.62 1.52 -6.08
C TRP A 67 15.36 1.32 -6.90
N VAL A 68 14.23 1.54 -6.24
CA VAL A 68 12.90 1.39 -6.82
C VAL A 68 12.16 2.70 -6.65
N PHE A 69 11.48 3.12 -7.69
CA PHE A 69 10.53 4.23 -7.67
C PHE A 69 9.27 3.83 -8.42
N TYR A 70 8.11 4.14 -7.86
CA TYR A 70 6.85 4.05 -8.58
C TYR A 70 5.85 5.10 -8.12
N THR A 71 5.07 5.61 -9.06
CA THR A 71 3.92 6.47 -8.73
C THR A 71 2.88 5.66 -7.99
N GLY A 72 2.23 6.28 -7.00
CA GLY A 72 1.20 5.63 -6.21
C GLY A 72 0.05 5.14 -7.08
N GLY A 73 -0.49 3.99 -6.74
CA GLY A 73 -1.77 3.51 -7.24
C GLY A 73 -2.93 4.36 -6.74
N THR A 74 -4.14 4.00 -7.10
CA THR A 74 -5.32 4.69 -6.63
C THR A 74 -6.05 3.93 -5.53
N SER A 75 -6.72 4.67 -4.67
CA SER A 75 -7.53 4.15 -3.57
C SER A 75 -8.89 4.85 -3.58
N THR A 76 -9.89 4.17 -3.04
CA THR A 76 -11.19 4.76 -2.81
C THR A 76 -11.22 5.30 -1.38
N ILE A 77 -11.45 6.59 -1.24
CA ILE A 77 -11.58 7.25 0.06
C ILE A 77 -13.00 7.80 0.15
N PRO A 78 -13.71 7.57 1.27
CA PRO A 78 -15.02 8.19 1.49
C PRO A 78 -14.94 9.72 1.40
N GLU A 79 -15.81 10.32 0.60
CA GLU A 79 -15.88 11.77 0.39
C GLU A 79 -16.66 12.41 1.52
N GLU A 80 -17.74 11.76 1.96
CA GLU A 80 -18.63 12.23 3.01
C GLU A 80 -19.06 11.11 3.95
N GLN A 81 -19.66 11.47 5.07
CA GLN A 81 -20.42 10.57 5.92
C GLN A 81 -21.90 10.86 5.72
N THR A 82 -22.64 9.84 5.38
CA THR A 82 -24.08 9.93 5.18
C THR A 82 -24.79 9.29 6.36
N ALA A 83 -25.82 9.97 6.87
CA ALA A 83 -26.72 9.39 7.85
C ALA A 83 -27.45 8.18 7.24
N VAL A 84 -27.37 7.03 7.87
CA VAL A 84 -28.09 5.83 7.48
C VAL A 84 -29.00 5.39 8.62
N ILE A 85 -30.25 5.15 8.28
CA ILE A 85 -31.19 4.49 9.19
C ILE A 85 -30.89 2.99 9.06
N ARG A 86 -30.31 2.41 10.10
CA ARG A 86 -30.20 0.95 10.20
C ARG A 86 -31.50 0.48 10.81
N PRO A 87 -32.31 -0.35 10.12
CA PRO A 87 -33.41 -1.05 10.78
C PRO A 87 -32.79 -1.83 11.95
N GLY A 88 -33.26 -1.58 13.15
CA GLY A 88 -32.86 -2.37 14.29
C GLY A 88 -33.03 -3.85 13.92
N THR A 89 -31.97 -4.64 14.05
CA THR A 89 -32.10 -6.08 13.99
C THR A 89 -32.98 -6.48 15.18
N ALA A 90 -34.28 -6.65 14.95
CA ALA A 90 -35.16 -7.29 15.89
C ALA A 90 -34.64 -8.74 16.05
N SER A 91 -33.63 -8.93 16.90
CA SER A 91 -33.37 -10.26 17.39
C SER A 91 -34.58 -10.66 18.18
N TYR A 92 -35.05 -11.86 18.02
CA TYR A 92 -36.21 -12.44 18.77
C TYR A 92 -36.06 -12.23 20.31
N PHE A 93 -34.86 -12.01 20.79
CA PHE A 93 -34.53 -11.71 22.18
C PHE A 93 -34.71 -10.21 22.53
N GLY A 94 -34.44 -9.27 21.61
CA GLY A 94 -34.72 -7.84 21.79
C GLY A 94 -36.21 -7.52 21.79
N TYR A 95 -37.02 -8.37 21.18
CA TYR A 95 -38.48 -8.27 21.12
C TYR A 95 -39.12 -8.35 22.51
N TYR A 96 -38.54 -9.10 23.43
CA TYR A 96 -39.03 -9.24 24.79
C TYR A 96 -38.47 -8.20 25.77
N LEU A 97 -37.43 -7.48 25.41
CA LEU A 97 -36.77 -6.55 26.33
C LEU A 97 -37.16 -5.09 26.13
N ASN A 98 -37.64 -4.70 24.92
CA ASN A 98 -37.96 -3.31 24.57
C ASN A 98 -39.48 -3.10 24.26
N GLY A 99 -40.31 -4.02 24.56
CA GLY A 99 -41.78 -3.88 24.45
C GLY A 99 -42.42 -3.67 25.81
N GLY A 100 -43.33 -2.74 25.90
CA GLY A 100 -44.15 -2.52 27.09
C GLY A 100 -45.62 -2.46 26.74
N TYR A 101 -46.50 -2.78 27.70
CA TYR A 101 -47.91 -2.54 27.54
C TYR A 101 -48.19 -1.04 27.68
N ASN A 102 -48.87 -0.47 26.68
CA ASN A 102 -49.36 0.91 26.78
C ASN A 102 -50.55 0.98 27.78
N SER A 103 -50.99 2.19 28.11
CA SER A 103 -52.10 2.45 29.04
C SER A 103 -53.43 1.86 28.60
N SER A 104 -53.56 1.40 27.35
CA SER A 104 -54.73 0.73 26.79
C SER A 104 -54.61 -0.81 26.77
N GLY A 105 -53.55 -1.38 27.35
CA GLY A 105 -53.30 -2.81 27.42
C GLY A 105 -52.79 -3.48 26.17
N TYR A 106 -52.39 -2.70 25.16
CA TYR A 106 -51.75 -3.22 23.95
C TYR A 106 -50.24 -3.22 24.09
N PHE A 107 -49.60 -4.23 23.51
CA PHE A 107 -48.17 -4.37 23.50
C PHE A 107 -47.56 -3.49 22.37
N ASP A 108 -46.87 -2.42 22.73
CA ASP A 108 -46.19 -1.55 21.80
C ASP A 108 -44.75 -2.03 21.54
N ILE A 109 -44.44 -2.21 20.28
CA ILE A 109 -43.10 -2.56 19.82
C ILE A 109 -42.36 -1.27 19.47
N TYR A 110 -41.37 -0.92 20.28
CA TYR A 110 -40.49 0.19 19.96
C TYR A 110 -39.44 -0.28 18.97
N TYR A 111 -39.52 0.21 17.74
CA TYR A 111 -38.42 0.10 16.77
C TYR A 111 -37.38 1.17 17.09
N ASP A 112 -36.28 0.75 17.69
CA ASP A 112 -35.12 1.65 17.87
C ASP A 112 -34.42 1.82 16.53
N ASN A 113 -34.81 2.85 15.80
CA ASN A 113 -34.13 3.21 14.55
C ASN A 113 -32.80 3.87 14.89
N TYR A 114 -31.76 3.09 14.87
CA TYR A 114 -30.40 3.63 15.02
C TYR A 114 -30.06 4.50 13.80
N VAL A 115 -29.95 5.80 14.02
CA VAL A 115 -29.33 6.70 13.05
C VAL A 115 -27.82 6.56 13.19
N GLY A 116 -27.21 5.86 12.27
CA GLY A 116 -25.75 5.70 12.19
C GLY A 116 -25.18 6.50 11.03
N GLU A 117 -23.89 6.71 11.05
CA GLU A 117 -23.15 7.27 9.92
C GLU A 117 -22.52 6.16 9.08
N ALA A 118 -22.65 6.24 7.77
CA ALA A 118 -21.98 5.35 6.84
C ALA A 118 -21.07 6.17 5.89
N PRO A 119 -19.90 5.64 5.56
CA PRO A 119 -19.01 6.30 4.60
C PRO A 119 -19.67 6.32 3.22
N TYR A 120 -19.83 7.51 2.65
CA TYR A 120 -20.33 7.69 1.29
C TYR A 120 -19.17 7.81 0.31
N VAL A 121 -19.27 7.09 -0.80
CA VAL A 121 -18.28 7.06 -1.88
C VAL A 121 -19.00 7.30 -3.19
N GLU A 122 -18.85 8.48 -3.77
CA GLU A 122 -19.41 8.81 -5.07
C GLU A 122 -18.55 8.19 -6.19
N HIS A 123 -17.24 8.34 -6.10
CA HIS A 123 -16.31 7.89 -7.13
C HIS A 123 -15.32 6.84 -6.60
N ARG A 124 -15.23 5.70 -7.25
CA ARG A 124 -14.18 4.71 -6.99
C ARG A 124 -12.83 5.21 -7.50
N ASN A 125 -11.78 4.87 -6.73
CA ASN A 125 -10.40 5.20 -7.03
C ASN A 125 -10.18 6.72 -7.20
N ASN A 126 -10.89 7.50 -6.38
CA ASN A 126 -10.90 8.96 -6.36
C ASN A 126 -9.61 9.59 -5.79
N TYR A 127 -8.78 8.81 -5.13
CA TYR A 127 -7.54 9.30 -4.51
C TYR A 127 -6.32 8.56 -5.03
N ARG A 128 -5.29 9.31 -5.48
CA ARG A 128 -3.99 8.74 -5.84
C ARG A 128 -3.03 8.79 -4.66
N LEU A 129 -2.48 7.63 -4.31
CA LEU A 129 -1.47 7.51 -3.27
C LEU A 129 -0.21 8.31 -3.63
N PRO A 130 0.53 8.85 -2.67
CA PRO A 130 1.86 9.40 -2.91
C PRO A 130 2.78 8.37 -3.56
N SER A 131 3.74 8.86 -4.33
CA SER A 131 4.77 8.01 -4.94
C SER A 131 5.60 7.34 -3.86
N SER A 132 6.11 6.17 -4.18
CA SER A 132 6.96 5.38 -3.29
C SER A 132 8.33 5.17 -3.91
N HIS A 133 9.37 5.21 -3.07
CA HIS A 133 10.72 4.94 -3.49
C HIS A 133 11.52 4.31 -2.35
N ARG A 134 12.52 3.52 -2.69
CA ARG A 134 13.33 2.83 -1.70
C ARG A 134 14.71 2.50 -2.26
N LEU A 135 15.73 2.71 -1.46
CA LEU A 135 17.09 2.27 -1.71
C LEU A 135 17.47 1.16 -0.75
N ASN A 136 17.90 0.04 -1.28
CA ASN A 136 18.55 -1.02 -0.52
C ASN A 136 20.02 -1.07 -0.89
N ILE A 137 20.90 -1.25 0.09
CA ILE A 137 22.35 -1.36 -0.10
C ILE A 137 22.84 -2.56 0.67
N GLY A 138 23.76 -3.32 0.08
CA GLY A 138 24.42 -4.44 0.74
C GLY A 138 25.88 -4.52 0.37
N ILE A 139 26.73 -4.86 1.33
CA ILE A 139 28.16 -5.07 1.14
C ILE A 139 28.47 -6.51 1.49
N ASN A 140 29.19 -7.21 0.62
CA ASN A 140 29.67 -8.56 0.81
C ASN A 140 31.16 -8.55 1.10
N PHE A 141 31.55 -9.28 2.15
CA PHE A 141 32.92 -9.58 2.51
C PHE A 141 33.18 -11.07 2.27
N ASN A 142 33.89 -11.37 1.19
CA ASN A 142 34.16 -12.72 0.72
C ASN A 142 35.55 -13.20 1.16
N LYS A 143 35.65 -14.42 1.65
CA LYS A 143 36.93 -15.05 1.97
C LYS A 143 36.97 -16.48 1.44
N LYS A 144 37.95 -16.79 0.57
CA LYS A 144 38.24 -18.15 0.13
C LYS A 144 38.86 -18.94 1.29
N THR A 145 38.40 -20.15 1.50
CA THR A 145 38.91 -21.14 2.49
C THR A 145 39.36 -22.38 1.74
N LYS A 146 39.98 -23.35 2.45
CA LYS A 146 40.42 -24.63 1.85
C LYS A 146 39.26 -25.43 1.22
N HIS A 147 38.06 -25.30 1.77
CA HIS A 147 36.91 -26.13 1.39
C HIS A 147 35.73 -25.33 0.85
N GLY A 148 35.92 -24.02 0.53
CA GLY A 148 34.82 -23.22 0.01
C GLY A 148 35.03 -21.72 0.15
N ILE A 149 33.93 -20.98 0.08
CA ILE A 149 33.90 -19.53 0.20
C ILE A 149 32.95 -19.14 1.32
N ARG A 150 33.43 -18.34 2.26
CA ARG A 150 32.58 -17.71 3.28
C ARG A 150 32.31 -16.26 2.91
N THR A 151 31.09 -15.83 3.09
CA THR A 151 30.63 -14.46 2.81
C THR A 151 29.87 -13.92 4.03
N TRP A 152 30.29 -12.76 4.49
CA TRP A 152 29.48 -11.91 5.37
C TRP A 152 28.80 -10.86 4.54
N ASN A 153 27.50 -10.75 4.62
CA ASN A 153 26.71 -9.68 4.01
C ASN A 153 26.19 -8.76 5.11
N ILE A 154 26.42 -7.48 4.96
CA ILE A 154 25.81 -6.43 5.79
C ILE A 154 24.95 -5.59 4.86
N SER A 155 23.67 -5.48 5.15
CA SER A 155 22.73 -4.79 4.27
C SER A 155 21.77 -3.88 5.02
N LEU A 156 21.29 -2.87 4.32
CA LEU A 156 20.29 -1.92 4.76
C LEU A 156 19.12 -1.97 3.79
N TYR A 157 17.98 -2.39 4.28
CA TYR A 157 16.70 -2.19 3.60
C TYR A 157 16.22 -0.78 3.87
N ASN A 158 15.73 -0.09 2.83
CA ASN A 158 15.24 1.28 2.93
C ASN A 158 16.30 2.23 3.55
N ALA A 159 17.49 2.27 2.98
CA ALA A 159 18.70 2.89 3.53
C ALA A 159 18.54 4.37 3.90
N TYR A 160 17.65 5.11 3.26
CA TYR A 160 17.35 6.51 3.61
C TYR A 160 16.00 6.68 4.33
N ASN A 161 15.43 5.57 4.87
CA ASN A 161 14.22 5.57 5.69
C ASN A 161 13.02 6.27 5.02
N ALA A 162 12.77 5.98 3.73
CA ALA A 162 11.62 6.56 3.03
C ALA A 162 10.31 6.09 3.68
N MET A 163 9.46 7.04 4.03
CA MET A 163 8.16 6.79 4.65
C MET A 163 7.09 6.52 3.58
N ASN A 164 7.21 5.38 2.90
CA ASN A 164 6.31 4.97 1.82
C ASN A 164 4.92 4.61 2.36
N PRO A 165 3.83 5.07 1.73
CA PRO A 165 2.49 4.74 2.16
C PRO A 165 2.18 3.26 1.90
N ALA A 166 1.78 2.53 2.94
CA ALA A 166 1.19 1.20 2.81
C ALA A 166 -0.31 1.30 2.49
N TRP A 167 -1.01 2.20 3.19
CA TRP A 167 -2.38 2.60 2.89
C TRP A 167 -2.64 4.01 3.40
N VAL A 168 -3.77 4.57 3.02
CA VAL A 168 -4.28 5.86 3.48
C VAL A 168 -5.67 5.69 4.04
N TYR A 169 -6.04 6.56 4.98
CA TYR A 169 -7.36 6.58 5.58
C TYR A 169 -7.77 8.01 5.92
N ARG A 170 -9.08 8.25 5.91
CA ARG A 170 -9.64 9.50 6.38
C ARG A 170 -9.59 9.55 7.90
N SER A 171 -9.23 10.69 8.44
CA SER A 171 -9.17 10.97 9.88
C SER A 171 -9.52 12.44 10.08
N GLU A 172 -9.59 12.87 11.30
CA GLU A 172 -9.75 14.27 11.67
C GLU A 172 -8.47 14.80 12.33
N ASN A 173 -8.19 16.06 12.11
CA ASN A 173 -7.13 16.76 12.82
C ASN A 173 -7.66 17.29 14.17
N LYS A 174 -6.81 17.98 14.93
CA LYS A 174 -7.18 18.55 16.23
C LYS A 174 -8.28 19.63 16.15
N ASP A 175 -8.46 20.21 14.99
CA ASP A 175 -9.46 21.28 14.72
C ASP A 175 -10.78 20.70 14.13
N GLY A 176 -10.96 19.37 14.15
CA GLY A 176 -12.14 18.70 13.61
C GLY A 176 -12.20 18.67 12.07
N LYS A 177 -11.12 19.08 11.37
CA LYS A 177 -11.10 19.06 9.91
C LYS A 177 -10.70 17.68 9.39
N ALA A 178 -11.41 17.22 8.37
CA ALA A 178 -11.09 15.97 7.68
C ALA A 178 -9.70 16.05 7.03
N VAL A 179 -8.86 15.07 7.30
CA VAL A 179 -7.51 14.92 6.73
C VAL A 179 -7.28 13.49 6.28
N ILE A 180 -6.44 13.32 5.27
CA ILE A 180 -6.01 12.01 4.82
C ILE A 180 -4.67 11.72 5.50
N LYS A 181 -4.66 10.67 6.32
CA LYS A 181 -3.44 10.16 6.96
C LYS A 181 -2.91 8.97 6.20
N LYS A 182 -1.59 8.88 6.11
CA LYS A 182 -0.90 7.71 5.55
C LYS A 182 -0.36 6.83 6.68
N PHE A 183 -0.51 5.54 6.53
CA PHE A 183 0.17 4.55 7.34
C PHE A 183 1.39 4.04 6.58
N THR A 184 2.55 4.02 7.23
CA THR A 184 3.82 3.59 6.64
C THR A 184 4.33 2.34 7.33
N LEU A 185 4.89 1.42 6.53
CA LEU A 185 5.49 0.19 7.00
C LEU A 185 6.95 0.14 6.56
N LEU A 186 7.72 -0.69 7.24
CA LEU A 186 9.09 -1.03 6.88
C LEU A 186 10.02 0.19 6.81
N PRO A 187 10.39 0.74 7.96
CA PRO A 187 11.43 1.77 8.07
C PRO A 187 12.79 1.21 7.65
N LEU A 188 13.88 1.90 7.93
CA LEU A 188 15.23 1.38 7.77
C LEU A 188 15.41 0.10 8.59
N ILE A 189 15.80 -1.01 7.92
CA ILE A 189 16.03 -2.31 8.57
C ILE A 189 17.46 -2.78 8.24
N PRO A 190 18.37 -2.84 9.23
CA PRO A 190 19.67 -3.45 9.04
C PRO A 190 19.54 -4.98 9.07
N SER A 191 20.39 -5.65 8.31
CA SER A 191 20.48 -7.11 8.28
C SER A 191 21.93 -7.56 8.14
N VAL A 192 22.26 -8.67 8.80
CA VAL A 192 23.56 -9.34 8.69
C VAL A 192 23.31 -10.80 8.34
N THR A 193 23.99 -11.28 7.30
CA THR A 193 23.87 -12.65 6.85
C THR A 193 25.25 -13.30 6.72
N TYR A 194 25.40 -14.51 7.18
CA TYR A 194 26.58 -15.33 6.95
C TYR A 194 26.24 -16.49 6.02
N THR A 195 27.03 -16.65 4.96
CA THR A 195 26.89 -17.75 4.01
C THR A 195 28.20 -18.50 3.87
N TYR A 196 28.17 -19.82 3.89
CA TYR A 196 29.29 -20.67 3.55
C TYR A 196 28.90 -21.58 2.38
N LYS A 197 29.68 -21.50 1.30
CA LYS A 197 29.57 -22.40 0.14
C LYS A 197 30.75 -23.34 0.14
N PHE A 198 30.51 -24.60 0.24
CA PHE A 198 31.48 -25.72 0.17
C PHE A 198 31.37 -26.43 -1.17
#